data_c876eb1629741b1d12c94b39eaede113
#
_entry.id   c876eb1629741b1d12c94b39eaede113
#
_cell.length_a   1.000
_cell.length_b   1.000
_cell.length_c   1.000
_cell.angle_alpha   90.00
_cell.angle_beta   90.00
_cell.angle_gamma   90.00
#
_symmetry.space_group_name_H-M   'P 1'
#
loop_
_entity.id
_entity.type
_entity.pdbx_description
1 polymer ?
#
loop_
_entity_poly.entity_id
_entity_poly.type
_entity_poly.pdbx_seq_one_letter_code
_entity_poly.pdbx_strand_id
1 'polypeptide(L)'
;MEWLVPHKLFVAQIQPFDELEEYAFRAIEKKEPVGDHKMVSIKREYSMDIPPRFERWLCNTIDTQFDLHKAQCGIYGEDNGKRLRIIKMWANEMYKGDQHQPHMHQYSLYSFSCYIRTTNDDAPFYFIDNNQGQAVFINADSQRHALIFPGTLVHTVYPKETEDVRISVSGNVVLDVDKT
;
A
#
# COMPACT_ATOMS: atom_id res chain seq x y z
N MET A 1 -8.63 19.39 8.46
CA MET A 1 -8.44 19.30 6.99
C MET A 1 -9.42 18.26 6.50
N GLU A 2 -10.45 18.68 5.78
CA GLU A 2 -11.40 17.72 5.19
C GLU A 2 -10.69 16.97 4.05
N TRP A 3 -10.72 15.66 4.09
CA TRP A 3 -10.14 14.82 3.06
C TRP A 3 -10.99 14.91 1.79
N LEU A 4 -10.37 15.26 0.66
CA LEU A 4 -11.04 15.31 -0.65
C LEU A 4 -11.56 13.93 -1.11
N VAL A 5 -11.03 12.85 -0.52
CA VAL A 5 -11.50 11.48 -0.69
C VAL A 5 -12.14 11.04 0.63
N PRO A 6 -13.39 11.46 0.91
CA PRO A 6 -14.03 11.16 2.18
C PRO A 6 -14.17 9.65 2.36
N HIS A 7 -13.74 9.17 3.49
CA HIS A 7 -13.98 7.82 4.03
C HIS A 7 -13.18 6.65 3.45
N LYS A 8 -12.10 6.88 2.68
CA LYS A 8 -11.42 5.78 1.99
C LYS A 8 -9.93 5.65 2.25
N LEU A 9 -9.30 6.68 2.80
CA LEU A 9 -7.88 6.70 3.10
C LEU A 9 -7.67 6.52 4.60
N PHE A 10 -6.78 5.61 4.98
CA PHE A 10 -6.47 5.34 6.36
C PHE A 10 -4.97 5.18 6.59
N VAL A 11 -4.47 5.73 7.70
CA VAL A 11 -3.08 5.59 8.13
C VAL A 11 -3.04 4.83 9.45
N ALA A 12 -2.26 3.75 9.51
CA ALA A 12 -2.09 2.92 10.69
C ALA A 12 -0.63 2.72 11.04
N GLN A 13 -0.32 2.71 12.33
CA GLN A 13 0.99 2.29 12.81
C GLN A 13 1.10 0.76 12.67
N ILE A 14 2.17 0.29 12.02
CA ILE A 14 2.41 -1.14 11.78
C ILE A 14 2.85 -1.80 13.08
N GLN A 15 2.06 -2.75 13.58
CA GLN A 15 2.39 -3.47 14.83
C GLN A 15 3.48 -4.54 14.64
N PRO A 16 3.44 -5.42 13.61
CA PRO A 16 4.51 -6.39 13.36
C PRO A 16 5.58 -5.79 12.43
N PHE A 17 6.12 -4.61 12.79
CA PHE A 17 7.04 -3.88 11.91
C PHE A 17 8.35 -4.64 11.67
N ASP A 18 8.88 -5.26 12.70
CA ASP A 18 10.10 -6.08 12.65
C ASP A 18 10.00 -7.23 11.64
N GLU A 19 8.87 -7.92 11.59
CA GLU A 19 8.62 -8.96 10.60
C GLU A 19 8.55 -8.39 9.17
N LEU A 20 7.81 -7.29 8.99
CA LEU A 20 7.68 -6.65 7.68
C LEU A 20 9.03 -6.14 7.16
N GLU A 21 9.82 -5.51 8.03
CA GLU A 21 11.15 -5.01 7.71
C GLU A 21 12.10 -6.13 7.28
N GLU A 22 12.13 -7.26 8.01
CA GLU A 22 12.94 -8.43 7.67
C GLU A 22 12.59 -8.97 6.28
N TYR A 23 11.30 -9.12 5.99
CA TYR A 23 10.84 -9.62 4.69
C TYR A 23 11.16 -8.65 3.55
N ALA A 24 11.05 -7.34 3.80
CA ALA A 24 11.38 -6.31 2.82
C ALA A 24 12.87 -6.35 2.44
N PHE A 25 13.76 -6.40 3.43
CA PHE A 25 15.20 -6.47 3.15
C PHE A 25 15.59 -7.79 2.48
N ARG A 26 14.98 -8.91 2.85
CA ARG A 26 15.19 -10.20 2.18
C ARG A 26 14.77 -10.14 0.69
N ALA A 27 13.65 -9.49 0.37
CA ALA A 27 13.22 -9.30 -1.02
C ALA A 27 14.20 -8.43 -1.81
N ILE A 28 14.70 -7.35 -1.20
CA ILE A 28 15.70 -6.46 -1.81
C ILE A 28 17.03 -7.22 -2.08
N GLU A 29 17.46 -8.10 -1.19
CA GLU A 29 18.66 -8.92 -1.40
C GLU A 29 18.48 -9.91 -2.54
N LYS A 30 17.33 -10.57 -2.64
CA LYS A 30 17.02 -11.54 -3.70
C LYS A 30 16.89 -10.89 -5.08
N LYS A 31 16.42 -9.65 -5.15
CA LYS A 31 16.20 -8.87 -6.39
C LYS A 31 15.32 -9.56 -7.42
N GLU A 32 14.34 -10.35 -6.97
CA GLU A 32 13.38 -10.97 -7.88
C GLU A 32 12.38 -9.91 -8.38
N PRO A 33 12.33 -9.62 -9.69
CA PRO A 33 11.47 -8.54 -10.20
C PRO A 33 9.98 -8.88 -10.07
N VAL A 34 9.15 -7.87 -9.87
CA VAL A 34 7.67 -7.98 -9.78
C VAL A 34 7.02 -8.17 -11.15
N GLY A 35 7.60 -9.01 -12.01
CA GLY A 35 7.03 -9.26 -13.35
C GLY A 35 7.16 -8.07 -14.31
N ASP A 36 6.49 -8.16 -15.47
CA ASP A 36 6.67 -7.25 -16.62
C ASP A 36 5.83 -5.96 -16.45
N HIS A 37 6.16 -5.10 -15.50
CA HIS A 37 5.47 -3.82 -15.29
C HIS A 37 6.02 -2.74 -16.24
N LYS A 38 5.51 -2.70 -17.47
CA LYS A 38 5.88 -1.71 -18.49
C LYS A 38 5.47 -0.27 -18.17
N MET A 39 4.71 -0.06 -17.08
CA MET A 39 4.08 1.23 -16.75
C MET A 39 4.73 1.96 -15.56
N VAL A 40 5.76 1.39 -14.95
CA VAL A 40 6.37 1.96 -13.74
C VAL A 40 7.79 2.40 -14.04
N SER A 41 8.10 3.64 -13.72
CA SER A 41 9.45 4.20 -13.90
C SER A 41 10.43 3.80 -12.80
N ILE A 42 9.96 3.13 -11.74
CA ILE A 42 10.83 2.52 -10.73
C ILE A 42 11.27 1.16 -11.24
N LYS A 43 12.58 1.04 -11.46
CA LYS A 43 13.21 -0.20 -11.91
C LYS A 43 13.52 -1.19 -10.78
N ARG A 44 13.19 -0.83 -9.52
CA ARG A 44 13.63 -1.53 -8.30
C ARG A 44 12.45 -1.91 -7.43
N GLU A 45 11.55 -2.69 -8.04
CA GLU A 45 10.44 -3.36 -7.37
C GLU A 45 10.74 -4.85 -7.31
N TYR A 46 10.76 -5.39 -6.11
CA TYR A 46 11.13 -6.78 -5.86
C TYR A 46 9.96 -7.55 -5.27
N SER A 47 9.65 -8.71 -5.87
CA SER A 47 8.64 -9.62 -5.35
C SER A 47 8.96 -10.03 -3.92
N MET A 48 7.95 -10.05 -3.07
CA MET A 48 8.10 -10.31 -1.65
C MET A 48 7.10 -11.36 -1.18
N ASP A 49 7.57 -12.30 -0.37
CA ASP A 49 6.71 -13.24 0.34
C ASP A 49 5.80 -12.48 1.33
N ILE A 50 4.59 -12.99 1.55
CA ILE A 50 3.62 -12.36 2.45
C ILE A 50 3.94 -12.76 3.89
N PRO A 51 4.31 -11.79 4.78
CA PRO A 51 4.58 -12.10 6.18
C PRO A 51 3.29 -12.43 6.92
N PRO A 52 3.17 -13.60 7.59
CA PRO A 52 1.88 -14.05 8.14
C PRO A 52 1.31 -13.18 9.27
N ARG A 53 2.16 -12.60 10.12
CA ARG A 53 1.71 -11.72 11.21
C ARG A 53 1.26 -10.37 10.64
N PHE A 54 1.98 -9.86 9.63
CA PHE A 54 1.62 -8.63 8.96
C PHE A 54 0.30 -8.77 8.20
N GLU A 55 0.10 -9.85 7.43
CA GLU A 55 -1.17 -10.10 6.74
C GLU A 55 -2.35 -10.11 7.71
N ARG A 56 -2.23 -10.85 8.81
CA ARG A 56 -3.28 -10.90 9.84
C ARG A 56 -3.57 -9.52 10.43
N TRP A 57 -2.53 -8.76 10.77
CA TRP A 57 -2.67 -7.41 11.31
C TRP A 57 -3.34 -6.48 10.31
N LEU A 58 -2.89 -6.48 9.04
CA LEU A 58 -3.44 -5.60 8.00
C LEU A 58 -4.91 -5.91 7.71
N CYS A 59 -5.25 -7.17 7.52
CA CYS A 59 -6.62 -7.59 7.26
C CYS A 59 -7.57 -7.23 8.42
N ASN A 60 -7.16 -7.47 9.65
CA ASN A 60 -7.94 -7.07 10.84
C ASN A 60 -8.08 -5.54 10.95
N THR A 61 -7.03 -4.80 10.61
CA THR A 61 -7.05 -3.33 10.61
C THR A 61 -8.05 -2.80 9.58
N ILE A 62 -8.02 -3.35 8.37
CA ILE A 62 -8.98 -3.01 7.31
C ILE A 62 -10.40 -3.35 7.76
N ASP A 63 -10.62 -4.55 8.27
CA ASP A 63 -11.93 -5.00 8.76
C ASP A 63 -12.50 -4.07 9.82
N THR A 64 -11.69 -3.66 10.79
CA THR A 64 -12.12 -2.77 11.88
C THR A 64 -12.44 -1.36 11.38
N GLN A 65 -11.59 -0.80 10.53
CA GLN A 65 -11.70 0.60 10.11
C GLN A 65 -12.74 0.84 9.01
N PHE A 66 -12.97 -0.15 8.17
CA PHE A 66 -13.89 -0.05 7.05
C PHE A 66 -15.21 -0.80 7.27
N ASP A 67 -15.54 -1.13 8.51
CA ASP A 67 -16.78 -1.82 8.86
C ASP A 67 -18.04 -1.06 8.40
N LEU A 68 -18.02 0.28 8.49
CA LEU A 68 -19.05 1.14 7.91
C LEU A 68 -19.16 0.99 6.39
N HIS A 69 -18.05 0.74 5.70
CA HIS A 69 -18.04 0.49 4.27
C HIS A 69 -18.67 -0.87 3.93
N LYS A 70 -18.49 -1.85 4.78
CA LYS A 70 -19.14 -3.16 4.66
C LYS A 70 -20.66 -3.03 4.66
N ALA A 71 -21.19 -2.30 5.62
CA ALA A 71 -22.63 -2.05 5.75
C ALA A 71 -23.20 -1.26 4.57
N GLN A 72 -22.46 -0.30 4.04
CA GLN A 72 -22.93 0.55 2.93
C GLN A 72 -22.84 -0.14 1.55
N CYS A 73 -21.89 -1.04 1.34
CA CYS A 73 -21.70 -1.69 0.04
C CYS A 73 -22.50 -3.00 -0.09
N GLY A 74 -23.18 -3.45 0.95
CA GLY A 74 -23.92 -4.73 0.92
C GLY A 74 -23.01 -5.97 0.71
N ILE A 75 -21.69 -5.78 0.80
CA ILE A 75 -20.70 -6.84 0.57
C ILE A 75 -20.73 -7.85 1.72
N TYR A 76 -21.23 -7.45 2.86
CA TYR A 76 -21.36 -8.25 4.08
C TYR A 76 -22.80 -8.27 4.59
N GLY A 77 -23.66 -8.98 3.89
CA GLY A 77 -24.78 -9.61 4.56
C GLY A 77 -24.22 -10.77 5.36
N GLU A 78 -24.53 -10.90 6.63
CA GLU A 78 -24.15 -11.96 7.57
C GLU A 78 -22.75 -12.58 7.33
N ASP A 79 -22.02 -12.87 8.36
CA ASP A 79 -20.67 -13.47 8.27
C ASP A 79 -20.74 -14.77 7.46
N ASN A 80 -20.56 -14.64 6.13
CA ASN A 80 -20.63 -15.75 5.19
C ASN A 80 -19.23 -16.32 4.89
N GLY A 81 -18.30 -16.19 5.82
CA GLY A 81 -16.96 -16.77 5.72
C GLY A 81 -15.99 -16.04 4.77
N LYS A 82 -16.40 -14.90 4.19
CA LYS A 82 -15.53 -14.12 3.33
C LYS A 82 -14.44 -13.43 4.15
N ARG A 83 -13.19 -13.66 3.82
CA ARG A 83 -12.04 -13.09 4.50
C ARG A 83 -11.22 -12.23 3.56
N LEU A 84 -10.63 -11.18 4.10
CA LEU A 84 -9.60 -10.43 3.38
C LEU A 84 -8.30 -11.24 3.36
N ARG A 85 -7.58 -11.17 2.24
CA ARG A 85 -6.21 -11.69 2.13
C ARG A 85 -5.36 -10.83 1.22
N ILE A 86 -4.07 -10.85 1.45
CA ILE A 86 -3.09 -10.24 0.56
C ILE A 86 -2.81 -11.22 -0.58
N ILE A 87 -2.88 -10.74 -1.83
CA ILE A 87 -2.59 -11.58 -3.01
C ILE A 87 -1.23 -11.30 -3.62
N LYS A 88 -0.66 -10.14 -3.33
CA LYS A 88 0.63 -9.74 -3.87
C LYS A 88 1.27 -8.68 -2.98
N MET A 89 2.56 -8.82 -2.74
CA MET A 89 3.40 -7.83 -2.07
C MET A 89 4.71 -7.63 -2.81
N TRP A 90 5.25 -6.43 -2.69
CA TRP A 90 6.57 -6.10 -3.24
C TRP A 90 7.26 -5.01 -2.42
N ALA A 91 8.59 -5.10 -2.35
CA ALA A 91 9.44 -4.09 -1.77
C ALA A 91 9.92 -3.13 -2.86
N ASN A 92 9.94 -1.84 -2.55
CA ASN A 92 10.40 -0.77 -3.44
C ASN A 92 11.63 -0.10 -2.87
N GLU A 93 12.66 0.07 -3.68
CA GLU A 93 13.76 1.00 -3.44
C GLU A 93 13.59 2.20 -4.36
N MET A 94 13.41 3.39 -3.79
CA MET A 94 13.22 4.62 -4.54
C MET A 94 14.39 5.56 -4.32
N TYR A 95 15.11 5.84 -5.40
CA TYR A 95 16.26 6.73 -5.46
C TYR A 95 15.88 8.07 -6.06
N LYS A 96 16.78 9.04 -6.01
CA LYS A 96 16.59 10.33 -6.66
C LYS A 96 16.23 10.21 -8.13
N GLY A 97 15.17 10.91 -8.54
CA GLY A 97 14.61 10.88 -9.90
C GLY A 97 13.63 9.75 -10.15
N ASP A 98 13.54 8.74 -9.28
CA ASP A 98 12.52 7.69 -9.39
C ASP A 98 11.13 8.26 -9.10
N GLN A 99 10.12 7.74 -9.80
CA GLN A 99 8.72 8.15 -9.69
C GLN A 99 7.78 6.98 -9.98
N HIS A 100 6.54 7.07 -9.53
CA HIS A 100 5.46 6.20 -9.99
C HIS A 100 4.50 7.00 -10.87
N GLN A 101 4.21 6.47 -12.05
CA GLN A 101 3.17 7.05 -12.92
C GLN A 101 1.78 6.90 -12.28
N PRO A 102 0.81 7.78 -12.61
CA PRO A 102 -0.57 7.59 -12.16
C PRO A 102 -1.12 6.23 -12.58
N HIS A 103 -1.58 5.45 -11.61
CA HIS A 103 -2.11 4.10 -11.81
C HIS A 103 -3.11 3.71 -10.73
N MET A 104 -3.80 2.59 -10.92
CA MET A 104 -4.70 1.97 -9.95
C MET A 104 -4.56 0.44 -10.01
N HIS A 105 -5.09 -0.24 -9.01
CA HIS A 105 -5.10 -1.70 -8.91
C HIS A 105 -6.53 -2.24 -9.05
N GLN A 106 -7.03 -2.33 -10.27
CA GLN A 106 -8.44 -2.62 -10.58
C GLN A 106 -9.01 -3.91 -9.99
N TYR A 107 -8.15 -4.90 -9.73
CA TYR A 107 -8.56 -6.21 -9.19
C TYR A 107 -8.42 -6.32 -7.67
N SER A 108 -8.06 -5.23 -7.02
CA SER A 108 -7.87 -5.18 -5.58
C SER A 108 -9.03 -4.44 -4.91
N LEU A 109 -9.50 -4.95 -3.78
CA LEU A 109 -10.45 -4.23 -2.94
C LEU A 109 -9.75 -3.06 -2.24
N TYR A 110 -8.58 -3.34 -1.66
CA TYR A 110 -7.68 -2.35 -1.07
C TYR A 110 -6.27 -2.53 -1.58
N SER A 111 -5.51 -1.44 -1.55
CA SER A 111 -4.07 -1.41 -1.73
C SER A 111 -3.44 -0.72 -0.52
N PHE A 112 -2.17 -0.97 -0.30
CA PHE A 112 -1.43 -0.33 0.79
C PHE A 112 -0.01 0.01 0.38
N SER A 113 0.56 1.00 1.07
CA SER A 113 1.98 1.33 1.05
C SER A 113 2.49 1.50 2.47
N CYS A 114 3.45 0.69 2.86
CA CYS A 114 4.09 0.70 4.18
C CYS A 114 5.48 1.31 4.06
N TYR A 115 5.83 2.19 4.99
CA TYR A 115 7.11 2.88 4.95
C TYR A 115 8.11 2.24 5.91
N ILE A 116 9.15 1.62 5.34
CA ILE A 116 10.24 0.95 6.08
C ILE A 116 11.35 1.95 6.40
N ARG A 117 11.74 2.75 5.39
CA ARG A 117 12.73 3.82 5.53
C ARG A 117 12.26 5.04 4.77
N THR A 118 12.18 6.16 5.47
CA THR A 118 11.82 7.47 4.92
C THR A 118 12.75 8.54 5.50
N THR A 119 12.81 9.66 4.84
CA THR A 119 13.57 10.84 5.29
C THR A 119 12.66 12.06 5.38
N ASN A 120 13.16 13.16 5.93
CA ASN A 120 12.49 14.45 5.79
C ASN A 120 12.48 14.84 4.30
N ASP A 121 11.43 15.50 3.86
CA ASP A 121 11.27 15.96 2.47
C ASP A 121 11.26 14.83 1.41
N ASP A 122 10.76 13.67 1.79
CA ASP A 122 10.59 12.57 0.85
C ASP A 122 9.45 12.85 -0.16
N ALA A 123 9.50 12.20 -1.32
CA ALA A 123 8.50 12.42 -2.36
C ALA A 123 7.08 12.09 -1.86
N PRO A 124 6.13 13.04 -1.96
CA PRO A 124 4.78 12.83 -1.47
C PRO A 124 4.03 11.78 -2.31
N PHE A 125 3.09 11.12 -1.66
CA PHE A 125 2.14 10.21 -2.30
C PHE A 125 0.89 11.01 -2.68
N TYR A 126 0.48 10.96 -3.95
CA TYR A 126 -0.68 11.70 -4.45
C TYR A 126 -1.82 10.76 -4.79
N PHE A 127 -3.02 11.14 -4.37
CA PHE A 127 -4.27 10.55 -4.81
C PHE A 127 -4.99 11.49 -5.75
N ILE A 128 -5.63 10.93 -6.78
CA ILE A 128 -6.38 11.67 -7.80
C ILE A 128 -7.81 11.12 -7.82
N ASP A 129 -8.78 11.96 -7.45
CA ASP A 129 -10.20 11.65 -7.53
C ASP A 129 -10.95 12.81 -8.18
N ASN A 130 -11.77 12.52 -9.20
CA ASN A 130 -12.59 13.50 -9.91
C ASN A 130 -11.82 14.77 -10.34
N ASN A 131 -10.61 14.60 -10.90
CA ASN A 131 -9.68 15.65 -11.30
C ASN A 131 -9.15 16.53 -10.15
N GLN A 132 -9.31 16.11 -8.93
CA GLN A 132 -8.70 16.75 -7.76
C GLN A 132 -7.59 15.88 -7.22
N GLY A 133 -6.46 16.48 -6.88
CA GLY A 133 -5.30 15.81 -6.30
C GLY A 133 -5.19 16.08 -4.81
N GLN A 134 -4.86 15.06 -4.03
CA GLN A 134 -4.52 15.19 -2.63
C GLN A 134 -3.15 14.59 -2.36
N ALA A 135 -2.25 15.39 -1.77
CA ALA A 135 -0.94 14.93 -1.34
C ALA A 135 -0.99 14.36 0.08
N VAL A 136 -0.34 13.22 0.26
CA VAL A 136 0.08 12.72 1.57
C VAL A 136 1.59 12.92 1.65
N PHE A 137 2.02 13.83 2.52
CA PHE A 137 3.44 14.12 2.70
C PHE A 137 4.11 12.99 3.47
N ILE A 138 5.19 12.49 2.89
CA ILE A 138 6.00 11.42 3.47
C ILE A 138 7.25 12.04 4.06
N ASN A 139 7.51 11.75 5.32
CA ASN A 139 8.65 12.26 6.08
C ASN A 139 9.18 11.19 7.04
N ALA A 140 10.12 11.53 7.90
CA ALA A 140 10.68 10.61 8.88
C ALA A 140 9.62 10.00 9.82
N ASP A 141 8.57 10.74 10.18
CA ASP A 141 7.49 10.26 11.04
C ASP A 141 6.57 9.25 10.33
N SER A 142 6.63 9.20 9.00
CA SER A 142 5.88 8.21 8.22
C SER A 142 6.46 6.80 8.32
N GLN A 143 7.71 6.66 8.77
CA GLN A 143 8.30 5.35 9.01
C GLN A 143 7.46 4.57 10.03
N ARG A 144 7.32 3.26 9.82
CA ARG A 144 6.46 2.36 10.61
C ARG A 144 4.95 2.58 10.43
N HIS A 145 4.54 3.34 9.42
CA HIS A 145 3.12 3.54 9.11
C HIS A 145 2.75 2.92 7.77
N ALA A 146 1.53 2.43 7.71
CA ALA A 146 0.87 1.94 6.50
C ALA A 146 -0.17 2.96 6.05
N LEU A 147 -0.14 3.29 4.77
CA LEU A 147 -1.18 4.03 4.06
C LEU A 147 -2.06 3.00 3.36
N ILE A 148 -3.35 2.94 3.69
CA ILE A 148 -4.31 1.96 3.18
C ILE A 148 -5.41 2.69 2.42
N PHE A 149 -5.74 2.25 1.22
CA PHE A 149 -6.68 2.92 0.32
C PHE A 149 -7.37 1.94 -0.62
N PRO A 150 -8.54 2.29 -1.22
CA PRO A 150 -9.20 1.46 -2.22
C PRO A 150 -8.29 1.19 -3.42
N GLY A 151 -8.27 -0.05 -3.91
CA GLY A 151 -7.45 -0.43 -5.05
C GLY A 151 -7.78 0.34 -6.33
N THR A 152 -9.02 0.81 -6.47
CA THR A 152 -9.49 1.61 -7.63
C THR A 152 -9.13 3.09 -7.55
N LEU A 153 -8.58 3.56 -6.43
CA LEU A 153 -8.19 4.96 -6.29
C LEU A 153 -6.89 5.22 -7.07
N VAL A 154 -6.95 6.14 -8.03
CA VAL A 154 -5.78 6.52 -8.83
C VAL A 154 -4.76 7.21 -7.92
N HIS A 155 -3.53 6.76 -8.00
CA HIS A 155 -2.44 7.32 -7.20
C HIS A 155 -1.12 7.38 -7.98
N THR A 156 -0.24 8.25 -7.51
CA THR A 156 1.08 8.50 -8.11
C THR A 156 2.07 8.94 -7.05
N VAL A 157 3.36 8.80 -7.34
CA VAL A 157 4.45 9.39 -6.56
C VAL A 157 5.31 10.21 -7.50
N TYR A 158 5.47 11.48 -7.21
CA TYR A 158 6.30 12.38 -8.01
C TYR A 158 7.79 12.05 -7.87
N PRO A 159 8.64 12.58 -8.78
CA PRO A 159 10.06 12.31 -8.74
C PRO A 159 10.66 12.63 -7.37
N LYS A 160 11.40 11.68 -6.82
CA LYS A 160 12.13 11.87 -5.57
C LYS A 160 13.29 12.85 -5.80
N GLU A 161 13.40 13.88 -4.98
CA GLU A 161 14.41 14.92 -5.14
C GLU A 161 15.65 14.72 -4.26
N THR A 162 15.51 13.97 -3.16
CA THR A 162 16.58 13.72 -2.19
C THR A 162 17.47 12.54 -2.56
N GLU A 163 18.72 12.54 -2.11
CA GLU A 163 19.71 11.48 -2.40
C GLU A 163 19.49 10.21 -1.57
N ASP A 164 18.89 10.34 -0.38
CA ASP A 164 18.63 9.20 0.49
C ASP A 164 17.65 8.21 -0.14
N VAL A 165 17.83 6.92 0.14
CA VAL A 165 16.97 5.87 -0.41
C VAL A 165 15.72 5.72 0.44
N ARG A 166 14.52 5.86 -0.17
CA ARG A 166 13.28 5.44 0.43
C ARG A 166 13.06 3.95 0.21
N ILE A 167 12.69 3.24 1.27
CA ILE A 167 12.25 1.85 1.20
C ILE A 167 10.80 1.78 1.64
N SER A 168 9.95 1.24 0.77
CA SER A 168 8.55 0.99 1.07
C SER A 168 8.14 -0.42 0.64
N VAL A 169 7.07 -0.92 1.26
CA VAL A 169 6.42 -2.18 0.88
C VAL A 169 5.01 -1.87 0.45
N SER A 170 4.65 -2.33 -0.73
CA SER A 170 3.29 -2.17 -1.26
C SER A 170 2.64 -3.52 -1.52
N GLY A 171 1.32 -3.54 -1.61
CA GLY A 171 0.60 -4.76 -1.91
C GLY A 171 -0.88 -4.55 -2.13
N ASN A 172 -1.54 -5.65 -2.46
CA ASN A 172 -2.93 -5.70 -2.87
C ASN A 172 -3.73 -6.69 -2.02
N VAL A 173 -4.90 -6.25 -1.57
CA VAL A 173 -5.83 -7.02 -0.73
C VAL A 173 -7.10 -7.28 -1.51
N VAL A 174 -7.56 -8.53 -1.47
CA VAL A 174 -8.83 -8.95 -2.06
C VAL A 174 -9.73 -9.58 -1.01
N LEU A 175 -10.99 -9.76 -1.39
CA LEU A 175 -11.91 -10.62 -0.66
C LEU A 175 -11.66 -12.07 -1.11
N ASP A 176 -11.31 -12.93 -0.19
CA ASP A 176 -11.23 -14.36 -0.44
C ASP A 176 -12.66 -14.91 -0.39
N VAL A 177 -13.17 -15.26 -1.56
CA VAL A 177 -14.47 -15.90 -1.69
C VAL A 177 -14.19 -17.39 -1.74
N ASP A 178 -14.38 -18.11 -0.63
CA ASP A 178 -14.29 -19.56 -0.63
C ASP A 178 -15.16 -20.09 -1.77
N LYS A 179 -14.54 -20.82 -2.69
CA LYS A 179 -15.28 -21.58 -3.68
C LYS A 179 -15.97 -22.72 -2.92
N THR A 180 -17.23 -22.51 -2.56
CA THR A 180 -18.13 -23.59 -2.13
C THR A 180 -18.28 -24.63 -3.25
#